data_47867cb91fc513ca42c7a1b66446e963
#
_entry.id   47867cb91fc513ca42c7a1b66446e963
#
_cell.length_a   1.000
_cell.length_b   1.000
_cell.length_c   1.000
_cell.angle_alpha   90.00
_cell.angle_beta   90.00
_cell.angle_gamma   90.00
#
_symmetry.space_group_name_H-M   'P 1'
#
loop_
_entity.id
_entity.type
_entity.pdbx_description
1 polymer ?
#
loop_
_entity_poly.entity_id
_entity_poly.type
_entity_poly.pdbx_seq_one_letter_code
_entity_poly.pdbx_strand_id
1 'polypeptide(L)'
;MQYRSVNEIAKKWNVSERSVRNYCAQGRVDGAFLTGKTWNIPENAEKPERSNKKKEQPITLLDILQEQKASKYSGGIYHKTQSDLTYNSNHIEGSRLTHDQTRYIFETNTIGVEKEVLNVDDVIETVNHFRCIDMIIDNVKVALTEKFIKELHLILKNGTSDYRKDCFVVGDYKKLPNEVGGMGTALPEEVADKMKVLLTEYNGKEEKIFEDILDFHVKFERIHPFQDGSGRVGRLIMFKECLKYNIVPFIIEDNLKMFYYRGLKEWNNEKGYLTDTCLIAQDKYKTYLDYFRIMY
;
A
#
# COMPACT_ATOMS: atom_id res chain seq x y z
N MET A 1 -11.22 59.21 -8.85
CA MET A 1 -11.02 57.90 -9.48
C MET A 1 -12.14 57.68 -10.46
N GLN A 2 -11.83 57.27 -11.69
CA GLN A 2 -12.84 56.89 -12.68
C GLN A 2 -13.16 55.40 -12.51
N TYR A 3 -14.44 55.04 -12.57
CA TYR A 3 -14.91 53.67 -12.47
C TYR A 3 -15.52 53.21 -13.78
N ARG A 4 -15.36 51.94 -14.09
CA ARG A 4 -15.86 51.29 -15.30
C ARG A 4 -16.85 50.19 -14.94
N SER A 5 -17.73 49.92 -15.90
CA SER A 5 -18.68 48.77 -15.79
C SER A 5 -17.99 47.44 -16.01
N VAL A 6 -18.67 46.33 -15.58
CA VAL A 6 -18.23 44.96 -15.82
C VAL A 6 -17.98 44.67 -17.30
N ASN A 7 -18.83 45.20 -18.20
CA ASN A 7 -18.70 45.00 -19.64
C ASN A 7 -17.42 45.65 -20.20
N GLU A 8 -17.11 46.88 -19.80
CA GLU A 8 -15.91 47.60 -20.25
C GLU A 8 -14.62 46.90 -19.76
N ILE A 9 -14.61 46.49 -18.49
CA ILE A 9 -13.47 45.77 -17.91
C ILE A 9 -13.33 44.33 -18.53
N ALA A 10 -14.43 43.64 -18.84
CA ALA A 10 -14.41 42.38 -19.53
C ALA A 10 -13.72 42.48 -20.90
N LYS A 11 -14.04 43.55 -21.66
CA LYS A 11 -13.37 43.85 -22.93
C LYS A 11 -11.89 44.18 -22.73
N LYS A 12 -11.55 45.05 -21.76
CA LYS A 12 -10.17 45.44 -21.45
C LYS A 12 -9.30 44.24 -21.08
N TRP A 13 -9.83 43.31 -20.28
CA TRP A 13 -9.10 42.12 -19.79
C TRP A 13 -9.18 40.92 -20.72
N ASN A 14 -9.96 41.02 -21.81
CA ASN A 14 -10.26 39.88 -22.71
C ASN A 14 -10.77 38.62 -21.95
N VAL A 15 -11.83 38.83 -21.17
CA VAL A 15 -12.50 37.76 -20.40
C VAL A 15 -14.02 37.94 -20.46
N SER A 16 -14.77 36.91 -20.01
CA SER A 16 -16.22 37.05 -19.90
C SER A 16 -16.64 37.98 -18.76
N GLU A 17 -17.78 38.65 -18.88
CA GLU A 17 -18.36 39.45 -17.80
C GLU A 17 -18.56 38.61 -16.51
N ARG A 18 -18.90 37.32 -16.65
CA ARG A 18 -19.02 36.42 -15.52
C ARG A 18 -17.69 36.29 -14.76
N SER A 19 -16.56 36.23 -15.46
CA SER A 19 -15.24 36.15 -14.85
C SER A 19 -14.93 37.44 -14.07
N VAL A 20 -15.24 38.59 -14.62
CA VAL A 20 -15.06 39.89 -13.94
C VAL A 20 -15.88 39.93 -12.64
N ARG A 21 -17.20 39.59 -12.73
CA ARG A 21 -18.07 39.54 -11.54
C ARG A 21 -17.51 38.61 -10.46
N ASN A 22 -16.99 37.43 -10.88
CA ASN A 22 -16.40 36.49 -9.94
C ASN A 22 -15.13 37.07 -9.27
N TYR A 23 -14.25 37.74 -10.02
CA TYR A 23 -13.07 38.37 -9.43
C TYR A 23 -13.44 39.46 -8.41
N CYS A 24 -14.44 40.28 -8.72
CA CYS A 24 -14.94 41.28 -7.80
C CYS A 24 -15.59 40.67 -6.56
N ALA A 25 -16.46 39.66 -6.73
CA ALA A 25 -17.13 38.97 -5.63
C ALA A 25 -16.16 38.24 -4.69
N GLN A 26 -15.01 37.82 -5.21
CA GLN A 26 -13.92 37.17 -4.43
C GLN A 26 -12.96 38.20 -3.79
N GLY A 27 -13.22 39.53 -3.91
CA GLY A 27 -12.33 40.54 -3.38
C GLY A 27 -10.96 40.66 -4.06
N ARG A 28 -10.83 40.11 -5.28
CA ARG A 28 -9.55 40.06 -6.02
C ARG A 28 -9.29 41.28 -6.91
N VAL A 29 -10.15 42.23 -6.88
CA VAL A 29 -10.03 43.52 -7.62
C VAL A 29 -10.07 44.65 -6.61
N ASP A 30 -8.91 45.19 -6.32
CA ASP A 30 -8.78 46.27 -5.34
C ASP A 30 -9.62 47.47 -5.75
N GLY A 31 -10.34 48.05 -4.79
CA GLY A 31 -11.18 49.21 -4.99
C GLY A 31 -12.48 48.96 -5.76
N ALA A 32 -12.80 47.74 -6.14
CA ALA A 32 -14.10 47.38 -6.71
C ALA A 32 -15.18 47.30 -5.63
N PHE A 33 -16.35 47.89 -5.88
CA PHE A 33 -17.48 47.88 -4.95
C PHE A 33 -18.81 47.73 -5.69
N LEU A 34 -19.81 47.20 -4.97
CA LEU A 34 -21.14 46.95 -5.50
C LEU A 34 -22.10 48.08 -5.14
N THR A 35 -22.79 48.66 -6.15
CA THR A 35 -23.89 49.59 -5.94
C THR A 35 -25.17 48.93 -6.48
N GLY A 36 -26.07 48.55 -5.58
CA GLY A 36 -27.25 47.79 -5.97
C GLY A 36 -26.84 46.42 -6.57
N LYS A 37 -27.06 46.22 -7.88
CA LYS A 37 -26.67 44.98 -8.59
C LYS A 37 -25.48 45.21 -9.55
N THR A 38 -24.86 46.39 -9.53
CA THR A 38 -23.81 46.81 -10.48
C THR A 38 -22.47 46.93 -9.77
N TRP A 39 -21.44 46.27 -10.31
CA TRP A 39 -20.08 46.43 -9.88
C TRP A 39 -19.47 47.69 -10.50
N ASN A 40 -18.85 48.51 -9.66
CA ASN A 40 -18.01 49.65 -10.04
C ASN A 40 -16.56 49.25 -9.87
N ILE A 41 -15.78 49.26 -10.95
CA ILE A 41 -14.42 48.74 -10.96
C ILE A 41 -13.48 49.90 -11.33
N PRO A 42 -12.41 50.16 -10.59
CA PRO A 42 -11.47 51.22 -10.95
C PRO A 42 -10.94 51.02 -12.36
N GLU A 43 -10.84 52.12 -13.14
CA GLU A 43 -10.35 52.05 -14.53
C GLU A 43 -8.92 51.52 -14.64
N ASN A 44 -8.10 51.80 -13.63
CA ASN A 44 -6.71 51.33 -13.53
C ASN A 44 -6.57 49.92 -12.91
N ALA A 45 -7.68 49.25 -12.59
CA ALA A 45 -7.61 47.90 -12.05
C ALA A 45 -6.90 46.96 -13.05
N GLU A 46 -6.03 46.12 -12.49
CA GLU A 46 -5.33 45.08 -13.24
C GLU A 46 -6.11 43.75 -13.20
N LYS A 47 -5.98 42.97 -14.25
CA LYS A 47 -6.60 41.66 -14.33
C LYS A 47 -5.97 40.73 -13.28
N PRO A 48 -6.74 40.18 -12.31
CA PRO A 48 -6.20 39.24 -11.37
C PRO A 48 -5.63 38.01 -12.07
N GLU A 49 -4.45 37.59 -11.67
CA GLU A 49 -3.88 36.32 -12.15
C GLU A 49 -4.87 35.17 -11.92
N ARG A 50 -4.93 34.20 -12.85
CA ARG A 50 -5.70 32.98 -12.58
C ARG A 50 -5.12 32.33 -11.34
N SER A 51 -5.87 32.25 -10.25
CA SER A 51 -5.48 31.42 -9.16
C SER A 51 -5.47 30.00 -9.70
N ASN A 52 -4.29 29.47 -9.97
CA ASN A 52 -4.08 28.04 -10.04
C ASN A 52 -4.27 27.50 -8.61
N LYS A 53 -5.53 27.44 -8.14
CA LYS A 53 -5.84 26.43 -7.12
C LYS A 53 -5.52 25.12 -7.82
N LYS A 54 -4.32 24.58 -7.57
CA LYS A 54 -4.10 23.12 -7.74
C LYS A 54 -5.33 22.52 -7.09
N LYS A 55 -6.14 21.75 -7.83
CA LYS A 55 -7.12 20.87 -7.22
C LYS A 55 -6.31 20.09 -6.21
N GLU A 56 -6.55 20.31 -4.92
CA GLU A 56 -5.99 19.47 -3.87
C GLU A 56 -6.38 18.05 -4.29
N GLN A 57 -5.40 17.26 -4.64
CA GLN A 57 -5.64 15.85 -4.92
C GLN A 57 -6.18 15.26 -3.61
N PRO A 58 -7.21 14.43 -3.66
CA PRO A 58 -7.71 13.78 -2.46
C PRO A 58 -6.53 13.04 -1.79
N ILE A 59 -6.39 13.24 -0.47
CA ILE A 59 -5.38 12.55 0.34
C ILE A 59 -5.66 11.05 0.23
N THR A 60 -4.67 10.29 -0.21
CA THR A 60 -4.77 8.84 -0.36
C THR A 60 -4.43 8.12 0.95
N LEU A 61 -4.81 6.84 1.06
CA LEU A 61 -4.36 6.00 2.18
C LEU A 61 -2.83 5.97 2.29
N LEU A 62 -2.12 5.94 1.16
CA LEU A 62 -0.65 5.98 1.14
C LEU A 62 -0.11 7.25 1.79
N ASP A 63 -0.67 8.42 1.47
CA ASP A 63 -0.23 9.70 2.04
C ASP A 63 -0.39 9.69 3.57
N ILE A 64 -1.49 9.13 4.08
CA ILE A 64 -1.76 9.00 5.52
C ILE A 64 -0.77 8.03 6.18
N LEU A 65 -0.49 6.88 5.56
CA LEU A 65 0.47 5.92 6.08
C LEU A 65 1.88 6.53 6.16
N GLN A 66 2.29 7.29 5.14
CA GLN A 66 3.58 7.99 5.10
C GLN A 66 3.66 9.08 6.17
N GLU A 67 2.61 9.88 6.33
CA GLU A 67 2.54 10.92 7.37
C GLU A 67 2.62 10.32 8.78
N GLN A 68 1.79 9.29 9.07
CA GLN A 68 1.78 8.64 10.39
C GLN A 68 3.09 7.93 10.71
N LYS A 69 3.74 7.31 9.71
CA LYS A 69 5.07 6.74 9.83
C LYS A 69 6.10 7.83 10.18
N ALA A 70 6.14 8.92 9.42
CA ALA A 70 7.11 10.02 9.61
C ALA A 70 6.93 10.72 10.97
N SER A 71 5.68 10.94 11.40
CA SER A 71 5.35 11.56 12.69
C SER A 71 5.46 10.61 13.88
N LYS A 72 5.68 9.30 13.64
CA LYS A 72 5.65 8.24 14.67
C LYS A 72 4.34 8.25 15.46
N TYR A 73 3.23 8.56 14.78
CA TYR A 73 1.92 8.62 15.42
C TYR A 73 1.48 7.23 15.89
N SER A 74 1.24 7.09 17.19
CA SER A 74 0.76 5.85 17.80
C SER A 74 -0.76 5.76 17.75
N GLY A 75 -1.31 4.56 17.49
CA GLY A 75 -2.74 4.29 17.51
C GLY A 75 -3.50 4.67 16.23
N GLY A 76 -2.81 5.05 15.14
CA GLY A 76 -3.40 5.31 13.83
C GLY A 76 -3.48 4.07 12.93
N ILE A 77 -3.90 4.28 11.67
CA ILE A 77 -4.00 3.18 10.69
C ILE A 77 -2.64 2.57 10.36
N TYR A 78 -1.55 3.36 10.33
CA TYR A 78 -0.20 2.85 10.16
C TYR A 78 0.17 1.86 11.26
N HIS A 79 -0.04 2.24 12.53
CA HIS A 79 0.23 1.38 13.70
C HIS A 79 -0.59 0.09 13.65
N LYS A 80 -1.88 0.20 13.34
CA LYS A 80 -2.76 -0.96 13.22
C LYS A 80 -2.32 -1.88 12.08
N THR A 81 -1.99 -1.31 10.93
CA THR A 81 -1.50 -2.09 9.77
C THR A 81 -0.19 -2.81 10.10
N GLN A 82 0.77 -2.15 10.76
CA GLN A 82 2.00 -2.76 11.20
C GLN A 82 1.73 -3.98 12.10
N SER A 83 0.92 -3.82 13.13
CA SER A 83 0.63 -4.89 14.08
C SER A 83 -0.16 -6.05 13.46
N ASP A 84 -1.26 -5.75 12.76
CA ASP A 84 -2.17 -6.77 12.26
C ASP A 84 -1.60 -7.53 11.05
N LEU A 85 -0.98 -6.82 10.09
CA LEU A 85 -0.38 -7.47 8.92
C LEU A 85 0.80 -8.33 9.33
N THR A 86 1.64 -7.87 10.25
CA THR A 86 2.79 -8.64 10.74
C THR A 86 2.34 -9.86 11.52
N TYR A 87 1.43 -9.70 12.49
CA TYR A 87 0.92 -10.81 13.26
C TYR A 87 0.33 -11.89 12.35
N ASN A 88 -0.67 -11.54 11.55
CA ASN A 88 -1.38 -12.52 10.73
C ASN A 88 -0.49 -13.17 9.68
N SER A 89 0.37 -12.40 9.02
CA SER A 89 1.26 -12.93 8.00
C SER A 89 2.27 -13.93 8.57
N ASN A 90 2.84 -13.66 9.75
CA ASN A 90 3.74 -14.60 10.42
C ASN A 90 2.99 -15.79 11.03
N HIS A 91 1.80 -15.58 11.58
CA HIS A 91 0.99 -16.66 12.17
C HIS A 91 0.52 -17.69 11.13
N ILE A 92 0.20 -17.26 9.90
CA ILE A 92 -0.07 -18.14 8.76
C ILE A 92 1.11 -19.10 8.51
N GLU A 93 2.35 -18.63 8.66
CA GLU A 93 3.57 -19.43 8.48
C GLU A 93 4.02 -20.20 9.74
N GLY A 94 3.24 -20.13 10.82
CA GLY A 94 3.45 -20.95 12.01
C GLY A 94 4.18 -20.26 13.16
N SER A 95 4.39 -18.94 13.09
CA SER A 95 4.87 -18.19 14.27
C SER A 95 3.93 -18.35 15.46
N ARG A 96 4.51 -18.53 16.64
CA ARG A 96 3.77 -18.72 17.89
C ARG A 96 3.61 -17.44 18.70
N LEU A 97 4.12 -16.31 18.22
CA LEU A 97 3.89 -15.05 18.90
C LEU A 97 2.40 -14.70 18.90
N THR A 98 1.92 -14.22 20.04
CA THR A 98 0.54 -13.71 20.14
C THR A 98 0.42 -12.34 19.48
N HIS A 99 -0.80 -11.92 19.20
CA HIS A 99 -1.06 -10.57 18.67
C HIS A 99 -0.53 -9.47 19.62
N ASP A 100 -0.72 -9.63 20.93
CA ASP A 100 -0.21 -8.69 21.93
C ASP A 100 1.33 -8.66 21.96
N GLN A 101 1.99 -9.81 21.90
CA GLN A 101 3.45 -9.86 21.80
C GLN A 101 3.96 -9.16 20.56
N THR A 102 3.33 -9.39 19.39
CA THR A 102 3.67 -8.68 18.14
C THR A 102 3.50 -7.17 18.30
N ARG A 103 2.40 -6.74 18.91
CA ARG A 103 2.14 -5.32 19.17
C ARG A 103 3.16 -4.72 20.15
N TYR A 104 3.50 -5.40 21.23
CA TYR A 104 4.51 -4.91 22.19
C TYR A 104 5.89 -4.79 21.56
N ILE A 105 6.29 -5.73 20.69
CA ILE A 105 7.55 -5.62 19.94
C ILE A 105 7.53 -4.34 19.10
N PHE A 106 6.44 -4.05 18.41
CA PHE A 106 6.32 -2.84 17.60
C PHE A 106 6.33 -1.55 18.42
N GLU A 107 5.52 -1.50 19.47
CA GLU A 107 5.30 -0.29 20.27
C GLU A 107 6.49 0.06 21.18
N THR A 108 7.09 -0.96 21.79
CA THR A 108 8.02 -0.78 22.92
C THR A 108 9.39 -1.43 22.71
N ASN A 109 9.56 -2.17 21.62
CA ASN A 109 10.75 -3.01 21.40
C ASN A 109 11.03 -3.99 22.56
N THR A 110 9.94 -4.46 23.21
CA THR A 110 9.99 -5.45 24.28
C THR A 110 9.07 -6.62 23.98
N ILE A 111 9.29 -7.74 24.66
CA ILE A 111 8.43 -8.91 24.59
C ILE A 111 8.13 -9.40 25.99
N GLY A 112 6.85 -9.55 26.29
CA GLY A 112 6.39 -10.19 27.54
C GLY A 112 6.42 -11.71 27.39
N VAL A 113 7.13 -12.38 28.28
CA VAL A 113 7.22 -13.85 28.32
C VAL A 113 6.77 -14.34 29.69
N GLU A 114 5.67 -15.05 29.74
CA GLU A 114 5.21 -15.75 30.96
C GLU A 114 5.42 -17.26 30.76
N LYS A 115 6.55 -17.79 31.27
CA LYS A 115 6.86 -19.24 31.35
C LYS A 115 6.85 -20.01 30.02
N GLU A 116 6.86 -19.34 28.88
CA GLU A 116 6.88 -19.96 27.55
C GLU A 116 8.28 -19.85 26.91
N VAL A 117 8.63 -20.88 26.15
CA VAL A 117 9.83 -20.84 25.29
C VAL A 117 9.44 -20.23 23.96
N LEU A 118 9.99 -19.06 23.66
CA LEU A 118 9.80 -18.41 22.37
C LEU A 118 10.88 -18.83 21.37
N ASN A 119 10.48 -18.99 20.13
CA ASN A 119 11.44 -19.14 19.03
C ASN A 119 12.06 -17.77 18.73
N VAL A 120 13.38 -17.68 18.80
CA VAL A 120 14.09 -16.42 18.52
C VAL A 120 13.89 -15.96 17.08
N ASP A 121 13.79 -16.89 16.14
CA ASP A 121 13.54 -16.54 14.73
C ASP A 121 12.15 -15.90 14.56
N ASP A 122 11.13 -16.33 15.29
CA ASP A 122 9.80 -15.69 15.26
C ASP A 122 9.88 -14.21 15.65
N VAL A 123 10.70 -13.90 16.67
CA VAL A 123 10.91 -12.51 17.13
C VAL A 123 11.66 -11.70 16.08
N ILE A 124 12.76 -12.25 15.53
CA ILE A 124 13.57 -11.59 14.50
C ILE A 124 12.72 -11.33 13.25
N GLU A 125 12.01 -12.33 12.77
CA GLU A 125 11.15 -12.20 11.58
C GLU A 125 10.01 -11.21 11.80
N THR A 126 9.47 -11.12 13.01
CA THR A 126 8.46 -10.11 13.36
C THR A 126 9.02 -8.70 13.26
N VAL A 127 10.19 -8.44 13.84
CA VAL A 127 10.88 -7.13 13.72
C VAL A 127 11.21 -6.83 12.25
N ASN A 128 11.68 -7.81 11.52
CA ASN A 128 12.02 -7.67 10.11
C ASN A 128 10.78 -7.43 9.23
N HIS A 129 9.65 -8.04 9.56
CA HIS A 129 8.41 -7.83 8.82
C HIS A 129 7.91 -6.37 8.95
N PHE A 130 8.04 -5.75 10.12
CA PHE A 130 7.78 -4.31 10.28
C PHE A 130 8.67 -3.47 9.35
N ARG A 131 9.96 -3.81 9.24
CA ARG A 131 10.89 -3.13 8.32
C ARG A 131 10.51 -3.34 6.86
N CYS A 132 10.00 -4.51 6.49
CA CYS A 132 9.47 -4.76 5.14
C CYS A 132 8.27 -3.87 4.83
N ILE A 133 7.33 -3.71 5.76
CA ILE A 133 6.17 -2.80 5.60
C ILE A 133 6.67 -1.35 5.43
N ASP A 134 7.63 -0.93 6.24
CA ASP A 134 8.23 0.41 6.13
C ASP A 134 8.90 0.65 4.78
N MET A 135 9.68 -0.32 4.31
CA MET A 135 10.31 -0.28 2.98
C MET A 135 9.24 -0.17 1.88
N ILE A 136 8.13 -0.91 2.01
CA ILE A 136 7.03 -0.86 1.05
C ILE A 136 6.40 0.53 1.02
N ILE A 137 6.04 1.11 2.18
CA ILE A 137 5.41 2.43 2.27
C ILE A 137 6.30 3.52 1.63
N ASP A 138 7.63 3.43 1.82
CA ASP A 138 8.58 4.37 1.21
C ASP A 138 8.72 4.20 -0.30
N ASN A 139 8.49 2.97 -0.81
CA ASN A 139 8.78 2.60 -2.20
C ASN A 139 7.56 2.10 -2.99
N VAL A 140 6.33 2.46 -2.58
CA VAL A 140 5.10 1.99 -3.23
C VAL A 140 5.11 2.21 -4.73
N LYS A 141 5.58 3.38 -5.20
CA LYS A 141 5.58 3.76 -6.62
C LYS A 141 6.65 3.05 -7.46
N VAL A 142 7.64 2.42 -6.81
CA VAL A 142 8.69 1.67 -7.51
C VAL A 142 8.06 0.47 -8.22
N ALA A 143 8.48 0.21 -9.46
CA ALA A 143 8.05 -0.97 -10.20
C ALA A 143 8.45 -2.25 -9.46
N LEU A 144 7.60 -3.28 -9.57
CA LEU A 144 7.91 -4.59 -9.01
C LEU A 144 9.00 -5.25 -9.86
N THR A 145 10.17 -5.44 -9.27
CA THR A 145 11.35 -6.03 -9.92
C THR A 145 11.88 -7.19 -9.14
N GLU A 146 12.64 -8.06 -9.78
CA GLU A 146 13.36 -9.16 -9.12
C GLU A 146 14.21 -8.65 -7.95
N LYS A 147 14.94 -7.54 -8.17
CA LYS A 147 15.75 -6.91 -7.13
C LYS A 147 14.91 -6.50 -5.92
N PHE A 148 13.77 -5.85 -6.14
CA PHE A 148 12.88 -5.42 -5.06
C PHE A 148 12.34 -6.61 -4.24
N ILE A 149 11.95 -7.70 -4.93
CA ILE A 149 11.44 -8.93 -4.29
C ILE A 149 12.53 -9.61 -3.46
N LYS A 150 13.75 -9.71 -4.00
CA LYS A 150 14.91 -10.27 -3.29
C LYS A 150 15.31 -9.40 -2.08
N GLU A 151 15.19 -8.09 -2.18
CA GLU A 151 15.44 -7.17 -1.09
C GLU A 151 14.43 -7.32 0.06
N LEU A 152 13.13 -7.48 -0.25
CA LEU A 152 12.11 -7.81 0.76
C LEU A 152 12.47 -9.11 1.49
N HIS A 153 12.85 -10.15 0.75
CA HIS A 153 13.26 -11.42 1.35
C HIS A 153 14.53 -11.28 2.20
N LEU A 154 15.52 -10.51 1.73
CA LEU A 154 16.74 -10.22 2.47
C LEU A 154 16.43 -9.56 3.81
N ILE A 155 15.57 -8.54 3.82
CA ILE A 155 15.16 -7.86 5.05
C ILE A 155 14.43 -8.83 5.97
N LEU A 156 13.46 -9.58 5.44
CA LEU A 156 12.62 -10.49 6.22
C LEU A 156 13.43 -11.55 6.97
N LYS A 157 14.39 -12.16 6.29
CA LYS A 157 15.17 -13.30 6.81
C LYS A 157 16.50 -12.91 7.43
N ASN A 158 16.86 -11.60 7.46
CA ASN A 158 18.11 -11.14 7.99
C ASN A 158 18.26 -11.48 9.48
N GLY A 159 19.37 -12.09 9.85
CA GLY A 159 19.72 -12.41 11.25
C GLY A 159 19.01 -13.64 11.82
N THR A 160 18.13 -14.32 11.06
CA THR A 160 17.53 -15.59 11.48
C THR A 160 18.55 -16.74 11.47
N SER A 161 18.19 -17.89 12.06
CA SER A 161 19.02 -19.10 12.02
C SER A 161 19.25 -19.58 10.58
N ASP A 162 18.30 -19.34 9.67
CA ASP A 162 18.41 -19.69 8.26
C ASP A 162 19.57 -18.96 7.55
N TYR A 163 19.88 -17.73 7.96
CA TYR A 163 20.99 -16.96 7.42
C TYR A 163 22.35 -17.67 7.60
N ARG A 164 22.44 -18.64 8.53
CA ARG A 164 23.67 -19.38 8.84
C ARG A 164 23.77 -20.74 8.14
N LYS A 165 22.73 -21.12 7.37
CA LYS A 165 22.67 -22.42 6.68
C LYS A 165 23.23 -22.26 5.26
N ASP A 166 24.23 -23.02 4.88
CA ASP A 166 24.87 -22.95 3.54
C ASP A 166 23.90 -23.22 2.38
N CYS A 167 22.85 -24.03 2.63
CA CYS A 167 21.84 -24.36 1.64
C CYS A 167 20.74 -23.31 1.52
N PHE A 168 20.74 -22.30 2.40
CA PHE A 168 19.70 -21.27 2.47
C PHE A 168 20.26 -19.93 2.03
N VAL A 169 19.80 -19.43 0.88
CA VAL A 169 20.30 -18.14 0.35
C VAL A 169 19.32 -17.04 0.68
N VAL A 170 19.62 -16.29 1.74
CA VAL A 170 18.80 -15.14 2.13
C VAL A 170 18.99 -14.01 1.13
N GLY A 171 17.90 -13.51 0.57
CA GLY A 171 17.93 -12.46 -0.44
C GLY A 171 18.16 -12.97 -1.88
N ASP A 172 18.15 -14.30 -2.08
CA ASP A 172 18.22 -14.88 -3.41
C ASP A 172 17.33 -16.12 -3.53
N TYR A 173 17.16 -16.63 -4.75
CA TYR A 173 16.31 -17.76 -5.04
C TYR A 173 16.82 -19.06 -4.41
N LYS A 174 15.88 -19.97 -4.15
CA LYS A 174 16.15 -21.28 -3.54
C LYS A 174 17.12 -22.09 -4.37
N LYS A 175 17.91 -22.91 -3.66
CA LYS A 175 18.84 -23.87 -4.26
C LYS A 175 18.37 -25.32 -4.15
N LEU A 176 17.41 -25.57 -3.28
CA LEU A 176 16.85 -26.92 -3.08
C LEU A 176 15.36 -26.91 -3.44
N PRO A 177 14.85 -28.03 -4.00
CA PRO A 177 13.41 -28.19 -4.21
C PRO A 177 12.67 -28.08 -2.89
N ASN A 178 11.47 -27.53 -2.93
CA ASN A 178 10.54 -27.46 -1.80
C ASN A 178 9.12 -27.76 -2.25
N GLU A 179 8.26 -28.04 -1.28
CA GLU A 179 6.84 -28.31 -1.48
C GLU A 179 6.01 -27.41 -0.58
N VAL A 180 4.82 -27.07 -1.03
CA VAL A 180 3.84 -26.31 -0.26
C VAL A 180 2.52 -27.06 -0.25
N GLY A 181 2.03 -27.42 0.95
CA GLY A 181 0.76 -28.15 1.08
C GLY A 181 0.72 -29.48 0.33
N GLY A 182 1.86 -30.16 0.21
CA GLY A 182 1.99 -31.43 -0.52
C GLY A 182 2.01 -31.28 -2.05
N MET A 183 2.14 -30.04 -2.56
CA MET A 183 2.32 -29.80 -3.99
C MET A 183 3.74 -29.31 -4.27
N GLY A 184 4.38 -29.89 -5.29
CA GLY A 184 5.67 -29.43 -5.77
C GLY A 184 5.59 -28.01 -6.32
N THR A 185 6.60 -27.22 -6.04
CA THR A 185 6.78 -25.86 -6.57
C THR A 185 7.74 -25.88 -7.77
N ALA A 186 8.08 -24.72 -8.34
CA ALA A 186 9.09 -24.66 -9.41
C ALA A 186 10.43 -25.26 -8.94
N LEU A 187 11.12 -26.00 -9.81
CA LEU A 187 12.47 -26.47 -9.52
C LEU A 187 13.45 -25.29 -9.42
N PRO A 188 14.51 -25.37 -8.60
CA PRO A 188 15.45 -24.28 -8.41
C PRO A 188 15.98 -23.66 -9.73
N GLU A 189 16.33 -24.49 -10.70
CA GLU A 189 16.81 -24.08 -12.02
C GLU A 189 15.77 -23.36 -12.88
N GLU A 190 14.48 -23.52 -12.59
CA GLU A 190 13.39 -22.90 -13.33
C GLU A 190 12.96 -21.56 -12.73
N VAL A 191 13.31 -21.29 -11.45
CA VAL A 191 12.78 -20.14 -10.70
C VAL A 191 13.09 -18.82 -11.39
N ALA A 192 14.34 -18.61 -11.82
CA ALA A 192 14.76 -17.34 -12.41
C ALA A 192 13.97 -17.03 -13.68
N ASP A 193 13.80 -17.99 -14.57
CA ASP A 193 13.07 -17.81 -15.82
C ASP A 193 11.56 -17.61 -15.56
N LYS A 194 10.96 -18.37 -14.67
CA LYS A 194 9.55 -18.25 -14.31
C LYS A 194 9.25 -16.89 -13.64
N MET A 195 10.14 -16.42 -12.78
CA MET A 195 10.02 -15.09 -12.17
C MET A 195 10.17 -13.96 -13.19
N LYS A 196 11.10 -14.10 -14.13
CA LYS A 196 11.26 -13.12 -15.23
C LYS A 196 10.01 -13.03 -16.09
N VAL A 197 9.41 -14.16 -16.47
CA VAL A 197 8.16 -14.22 -17.24
C VAL A 197 7.03 -13.56 -16.43
N LEU A 198 6.84 -13.97 -15.19
CA LEU A 198 5.79 -13.42 -14.30
C LEU A 198 5.90 -11.89 -14.17
N LEU A 199 7.10 -11.38 -13.93
CA LEU A 199 7.31 -9.93 -13.79
C LEU A 199 7.13 -9.18 -15.10
N THR A 200 7.53 -9.78 -16.23
CA THR A 200 7.33 -9.16 -17.55
C THR A 200 5.85 -9.05 -17.89
N GLU A 201 5.09 -10.13 -17.70
CA GLU A 201 3.63 -10.14 -17.91
C GLU A 201 2.93 -9.14 -16.98
N TYR A 202 3.27 -9.16 -15.70
CA TYR A 202 2.66 -8.27 -14.73
C TYR A 202 2.96 -6.80 -15.03
N ASN A 203 4.21 -6.43 -15.27
CA ASN A 203 4.58 -5.04 -15.54
C ASN A 203 4.13 -4.55 -16.94
N GLY A 204 3.82 -5.43 -17.88
CA GLY A 204 3.32 -5.09 -19.20
C GLY A 204 1.92 -4.44 -19.22
N LYS A 205 1.14 -4.59 -18.16
CA LYS A 205 -0.16 -3.94 -17.99
C LYS A 205 0.02 -2.68 -17.14
N GLU A 206 -0.36 -1.49 -17.64
CA GLU A 206 -0.19 -0.21 -16.90
C GLU A 206 -1.10 -0.11 -15.70
N GLU A 207 -2.40 -0.33 -15.88
CA GLU A 207 -3.40 -0.31 -14.84
C GLU A 207 -3.63 -1.72 -14.29
N LYS A 208 -3.77 -1.83 -12.98
CA LYS A 208 -4.04 -3.10 -12.30
C LYS A 208 -5.38 -3.04 -11.58
N ILE A 209 -6.16 -4.09 -11.73
CA ILE A 209 -7.34 -4.33 -10.91
C ILE A 209 -7.02 -5.35 -9.81
N PHE A 210 -7.94 -5.48 -8.88
CA PHE A 210 -7.79 -6.40 -7.74
C PHE A 210 -7.43 -7.84 -8.16
N GLU A 211 -8.09 -8.36 -9.20
CA GLU A 211 -7.84 -9.72 -9.71
C GLU A 211 -6.43 -9.88 -10.30
N ASP A 212 -5.85 -8.85 -10.92
CA ASP A 212 -4.47 -8.90 -11.44
C ASP A 212 -3.46 -9.10 -10.31
N ILE A 213 -3.70 -8.46 -9.15
CA ILE A 213 -2.84 -8.60 -7.96
C ILE A 213 -2.94 -10.01 -7.41
N LEU A 214 -4.16 -10.57 -7.35
CA LEU A 214 -4.37 -11.94 -6.89
C LEU A 214 -3.76 -12.96 -7.85
N ASP A 215 -3.90 -12.77 -9.16
CA ASP A 215 -3.30 -13.66 -10.16
C ASP A 215 -1.77 -13.67 -10.08
N PHE A 216 -1.16 -12.50 -9.92
CA PHE A 216 0.27 -12.39 -9.66
C PHE A 216 0.66 -13.19 -8.40
N HIS A 217 -0.08 -12.99 -7.32
CA HIS A 217 0.19 -13.66 -6.04
C HIS A 217 0.11 -15.18 -6.16
N VAL A 218 -0.94 -15.71 -6.80
CA VAL A 218 -1.08 -17.15 -7.03
C VAL A 218 0.07 -17.73 -7.85
N LYS A 219 0.45 -17.03 -8.94
CA LYS A 219 1.60 -17.46 -9.76
C LYS A 219 2.91 -17.42 -8.97
N PHE A 220 3.10 -16.38 -8.15
CA PHE A 220 4.25 -16.25 -7.26
C PHE A 220 4.32 -17.38 -6.22
N GLU A 221 3.19 -17.71 -5.58
CA GLU A 221 3.11 -18.81 -4.61
C GLU A 221 3.40 -20.18 -5.26
N ARG A 222 2.99 -20.39 -6.52
CA ARG A 222 3.28 -21.62 -7.27
C ARG A 222 4.74 -21.73 -7.69
N ILE A 223 5.39 -20.62 -8.01
CA ILE A 223 6.84 -20.60 -8.25
C ILE A 223 7.57 -20.88 -6.94
N HIS A 224 7.11 -20.29 -5.85
CA HIS A 224 7.70 -20.36 -4.52
C HIS A 224 9.21 -20.12 -4.54
N PRO A 225 9.63 -18.88 -4.87
CA PRO A 225 11.00 -18.61 -5.32
C PRO A 225 12.06 -18.75 -4.24
N PHE A 226 11.69 -18.70 -2.96
CA PHE A 226 12.62 -18.75 -1.84
C PHE A 226 12.53 -20.10 -1.11
N GLN A 227 13.59 -20.46 -0.38
CA GLN A 227 13.64 -21.68 0.40
C GLN A 227 12.62 -21.66 1.54
N ASP A 228 12.43 -20.50 2.17
CA ASP A 228 11.37 -20.14 3.12
C ASP A 228 11.02 -18.65 2.95
N GLY A 229 9.87 -18.22 3.47
CA GLY A 229 9.44 -16.82 3.45
C GLY A 229 8.74 -16.35 2.17
N SER A 230 8.54 -17.23 1.17
CA SER A 230 7.81 -16.87 -0.06
C SER A 230 6.41 -16.38 0.22
N GLY A 231 5.64 -17.06 1.07
CA GLY A 231 4.28 -16.64 1.43
C GLY A 231 4.21 -15.25 2.05
N ARG A 232 5.11 -14.93 2.97
CA ARG A 232 5.20 -13.61 3.61
C ARG A 232 5.55 -12.52 2.59
N VAL A 233 6.56 -12.77 1.75
CA VAL A 233 6.94 -11.84 0.67
C VAL A 233 5.78 -11.66 -0.31
N GLY A 234 5.07 -12.72 -0.69
CA GLY A 234 3.90 -12.65 -1.57
C GLY A 234 2.78 -11.77 -1.00
N ARG A 235 2.45 -11.92 0.30
CA ARG A 235 1.45 -11.07 0.97
C ARG A 235 1.90 -9.62 1.12
N LEU A 236 3.18 -9.38 1.36
CA LEU A 236 3.77 -8.04 1.37
C LEU A 236 3.69 -7.38 -0.02
N ILE A 237 3.90 -8.13 -1.10
CA ILE A 237 3.73 -7.64 -2.47
C ILE A 237 2.27 -7.28 -2.75
N MET A 238 1.30 -8.11 -2.34
CA MET A 238 -0.12 -7.76 -2.47
C MET A 238 -0.44 -6.43 -1.77
N PHE A 239 0.03 -6.24 -0.54
CA PHE A 239 -0.14 -4.99 0.19
C PHE A 239 0.45 -3.79 -0.59
N LYS A 240 1.69 -3.92 -1.08
CA LYS A 240 2.35 -2.89 -1.89
C LYS A 240 1.55 -2.52 -3.14
N GLU A 241 1.14 -3.52 -3.90
CA GLU A 241 0.47 -3.29 -5.18
C GLU A 241 -0.95 -2.74 -4.98
N CYS A 242 -1.66 -3.14 -3.93
CA CYS A 242 -2.92 -2.49 -3.54
C CYS A 242 -2.72 -0.99 -3.30
N LEU A 243 -1.73 -0.60 -2.49
CA LEU A 243 -1.42 0.82 -2.25
C LEU A 243 -1.02 1.56 -3.52
N LYS A 244 -0.23 0.93 -4.41
CA LYS A 244 0.25 1.52 -5.65
C LYS A 244 -0.88 1.90 -6.60
N TYR A 245 -1.88 1.05 -6.70
CA TYR A 245 -3.02 1.23 -7.62
C TYR A 245 -4.26 1.80 -6.92
N ASN A 246 -4.09 2.35 -5.71
CA ASN A 246 -5.17 2.94 -4.92
C ASN A 246 -6.35 1.97 -4.70
N ILE A 247 -6.03 0.70 -4.52
CA ILE A 247 -6.95 -0.35 -4.11
C ILE A 247 -6.83 -0.50 -2.60
N VAL A 248 -7.95 -0.58 -1.89
CA VAL A 248 -7.93 -0.81 -0.44
C VAL A 248 -7.19 -2.12 -0.16
N PRO A 249 -6.15 -2.12 0.68
CA PRO A 249 -5.44 -3.34 1.02
C PRO A 249 -6.28 -4.25 1.91
N PHE A 250 -5.79 -5.45 2.15
CA PHE A 250 -6.44 -6.45 3.00
C PHE A 250 -5.42 -7.27 3.77
N ILE A 251 -5.87 -7.88 4.86
CA ILE A 251 -5.06 -8.73 5.73
C ILE A 251 -5.77 -10.07 5.87
N ILE A 252 -5.13 -11.14 5.42
CA ILE A 252 -5.64 -12.50 5.62
C ILE A 252 -5.44 -12.87 7.09
N GLU A 253 -6.53 -12.96 7.82
CA GLU A 253 -6.51 -13.36 9.23
C GLU A 253 -6.55 -14.89 9.38
N ASP A 254 -6.22 -15.39 10.57
CA ASP A 254 -6.12 -16.81 10.85
C ASP A 254 -7.43 -17.59 10.55
N ASN A 255 -8.57 -16.99 10.86
CA ASN A 255 -9.88 -17.58 10.55
C ASN A 255 -10.15 -17.73 9.03
N LEU A 256 -9.44 -16.97 8.19
CA LEU A 256 -9.53 -17.06 6.72
C LEU A 256 -8.46 -17.95 6.11
N LYS A 257 -7.48 -18.43 6.89
CA LYS A 257 -6.31 -19.18 6.43
C LYS A 257 -6.69 -20.38 5.54
N MET A 258 -7.66 -21.20 5.96
CA MET A 258 -8.07 -22.39 5.21
C MET A 258 -8.76 -22.03 3.89
N PHE A 259 -9.57 -20.97 3.88
CA PHE A 259 -10.21 -20.47 2.66
C PHE A 259 -9.18 -19.87 1.69
N TYR A 260 -8.19 -19.16 2.21
CA TYR A 260 -7.07 -18.62 1.45
C TYR A 260 -6.26 -19.72 0.76
N TYR A 261 -5.86 -20.77 1.47
CA TYR A 261 -5.14 -21.90 0.87
C TYR A 261 -5.99 -22.65 -0.16
N ARG A 262 -7.28 -22.86 0.11
CA ARG A 262 -8.20 -23.41 -0.88
C ARG A 262 -8.25 -22.53 -2.13
N GLY A 263 -8.36 -21.23 -1.96
CA GLY A 263 -8.40 -20.28 -3.07
C GLY A 263 -7.13 -20.31 -3.92
N LEU A 264 -5.93 -20.37 -3.31
CA LEU A 264 -4.67 -20.53 -4.02
C LEU A 264 -4.63 -21.81 -4.86
N LYS A 265 -5.08 -22.93 -4.26
CA LYS A 265 -5.11 -24.23 -4.92
C LYS A 265 -6.06 -24.24 -6.12
N GLU A 266 -7.27 -23.76 -5.91
CA GLU A 266 -8.36 -23.84 -6.89
C GLU A 266 -8.39 -22.70 -7.91
N TRP A 267 -7.46 -21.75 -7.87
CA TRP A 267 -7.46 -20.54 -8.70
C TRP A 267 -7.72 -20.77 -10.20
N ASN A 268 -7.17 -21.83 -10.76
CA ASN A 268 -7.36 -22.15 -12.17
C ASN A 268 -8.76 -22.72 -12.49
N ASN A 269 -9.44 -23.28 -11.48
CA ASN A 269 -10.74 -23.91 -11.62
C ASN A 269 -11.85 -22.93 -11.22
N GLU A 270 -11.69 -22.25 -10.08
CA GLU A 270 -12.67 -21.34 -9.52
C GLU A 270 -11.98 -20.19 -8.77
N LYS A 271 -11.81 -19.06 -9.47
CA LYS A 271 -11.17 -17.88 -8.92
C LYS A 271 -11.95 -17.25 -7.75
N GLY A 272 -13.26 -17.44 -7.74
CA GLY A 272 -14.16 -16.89 -6.72
C GLY A 272 -13.72 -17.24 -5.30
N TYR A 273 -13.18 -18.44 -5.06
CA TYR A 273 -12.76 -18.83 -3.72
C TYR A 273 -11.69 -17.91 -3.11
N LEU A 274 -10.67 -17.54 -3.88
CA LEU A 274 -9.66 -16.59 -3.39
C LEU A 274 -10.18 -15.17 -3.40
N THR A 275 -10.85 -14.78 -4.46
CA THR A 275 -11.38 -13.42 -4.64
C THR A 275 -12.32 -13.07 -3.49
N ASP A 276 -13.31 -13.92 -3.19
CA ASP A 276 -14.27 -13.67 -2.11
C ASP A 276 -13.58 -13.64 -0.73
N THR A 277 -12.62 -14.54 -0.50
CA THR A 277 -11.83 -14.54 0.74
C THR A 277 -11.09 -13.22 0.93
N CYS A 278 -10.42 -12.73 -0.12
CA CYS A 278 -9.67 -11.48 -0.07
C CYS A 278 -10.60 -10.25 0.00
N LEU A 279 -11.79 -10.28 -0.62
CA LEU A 279 -12.79 -9.22 -0.48
C LEU A 279 -13.36 -9.15 0.94
N ILE A 280 -13.63 -10.29 1.59
CA ILE A 280 -14.05 -10.32 3.00
C ILE A 280 -12.96 -9.68 3.88
N ALA A 281 -11.69 -10.02 3.65
CA ALA A 281 -10.57 -9.43 4.36
C ALA A 281 -10.42 -7.93 4.07
N GLN A 282 -10.70 -7.49 2.84
CA GLN A 282 -10.71 -6.08 2.43
C GLN A 282 -11.85 -5.31 3.13
N ASP A 283 -13.05 -5.89 3.21
CA ASP A 283 -14.17 -5.25 3.90
C ASP A 283 -13.86 -5.03 5.38
N LYS A 284 -13.17 -5.97 6.00
CA LYS A 284 -12.66 -5.76 7.36
C LYS A 284 -11.65 -4.62 7.45
N TYR A 285 -10.72 -4.51 6.50
CA TYR A 285 -9.79 -3.39 6.46
C TYR A 285 -10.50 -2.05 6.25
N LYS A 286 -11.57 -2.01 5.44
CA LYS A 286 -12.44 -0.83 5.28
C LYS A 286 -13.06 -0.39 6.61
N THR A 287 -13.46 -1.33 7.49
CA THR A 287 -13.95 -0.95 8.83
C THR A 287 -12.92 -0.20 9.66
N TYR A 288 -11.62 -0.49 9.45
CA TYR A 288 -10.56 0.29 10.09
C TYR A 288 -10.46 1.69 9.49
N LEU A 289 -10.55 1.81 8.15
CA LEU A 289 -10.54 3.11 7.47
C LEU A 289 -11.72 3.98 7.94
N ASP A 290 -12.91 3.40 8.05
CA ASP A 290 -14.11 4.08 8.57
C ASP A 290 -13.91 4.54 10.03
N TYR A 291 -13.36 3.67 10.87
CA TYR A 291 -13.03 4.02 12.26
C TYR A 291 -12.09 5.21 12.36
N PHE A 292 -11.06 5.25 11.53
CA PHE A 292 -10.10 6.35 11.46
C PHE A 292 -10.56 7.52 10.58
N ARG A 293 -11.76 7.48 10.01
CA ARG A 293 -12.35 8.48 9.11
C ARG A 293 -11.48 8.78 7.88
N ILE A 294 -10.90 7.75 7.31
CA ILE A 294 -10.07 7.80 6.11
C ILE A 294 -10.94 7.48 4.89
N MET A 295 -10.95 8.38 3.91
CA MET A 295 -11.63 8.17 2.64
C MET A 295 -10.85 7.19 1.75
N TYR A 296 -11.53 6.31 1.01
CA TYR A 296 -10.94 5.30 0.14
C TYR A 296 -11.76 5.07 -1.13
#